data_d0445e7d2a4c486b144f38ac39d36ffa
#
_entry.id   d0445e7d2a4c486b144f38ac39d36ffa
#
_cell.length_a   1.000
_cell.length_b   1.000
_cell.length_c   1.000
_cell.angle_alpha   90.00
_cell.angle_beta   90.00
_cell.angle_gamma   90.00
#
_symmetry.space_group_name_H-M   'P 1'
#
loop_
_entity.id
_entity.type
_entity.pdbx_description
1 polymer ?
#
loop_
_entity_poly.entity_id
_entity_poly.type
_entity_poly.pdbx_seq_one_letter_code
_entity_poly.pdbx_strand_id
1 'polypeptide(L)'
;LRMNPEKGISAAERLRDISKEELTGMLIENSDEPYAEEIAEAITEKIRKGGKIETTTGLHQVIEETLAFIPEKERKEAVRKSSQRVFQALRIDVNNEFEVLYDFLDKLPGVLKPGGKVAILTFHSGEDRLVKKSFKQWKKEGLYSEIAKDVIRPSKEECFRNSRAKCTKMRWAIRAEE
;
A
#
# COMPACT_ATOMS: atom_id res chain seq x y z
N LEU A 1 3.06 11.45 7.50
CA LEU A 1 2.42 10.28 6.87
C LEU A 1 1.09 9.87 7.53
N ARG A 2 0.84 10.26 8.81
CA ARG A 2 -0.44 10.02 9.46
C ARG A 2 -1.57 10.82 8.80
N MET A 3 -2.74 10.21 8.64
CA MET A 3 -3.95 10.90 8.19
C MET A 3 -4.54 11.79 9.27
N ASN A 4 -4.52 11.33 10.53
CA ASN A 4 -4.87 12.13 11.69
C ASN A 4 -3.61 12.41 12.53
N PRO A 5 -3.09 13.65 12.57
CA PRO A 5 -1.89 13.99 13.31
C PRO A 5 -2.05 13.88 14.84
N GLU A 6 -3.28 13.87 15.35
CA GLU A 6 -3.58 13.80 16.79
C GLU A 6 -3.72 12.36 17.30
N LYS A 7 -3.76 11.36 16.42
CA LYS A 7 -3.95 9.96 16.78
C LYS A 7 -2.84 9.07 16.24
N GLY A 8 -2.53 8.02 17.02
CA GLY A 8 -1.53 7.01 16.66
C GLY A 8 -0.09 7.53 16.72
N ILE A 9 0.84 6.65 16.41
CA ILE A 9 2.27 6.96 16.36
C ILE A 9 2.67 7.52 15.01
N SER A 10 3.67 8.38 14.97
CA SER A 10 4.25 8.87 13.71
C SER A 10 5.15 7.83 13.08
N ALA A 11 5.43 7.98 11.79
CA ALA A 11 6.40 7.11 11.12
C ALA A 11 7.80 7.20 11.75
N ALA A 12 8.20 8.38 12.24
CA ALA A 12 9.47 8.55 12.93
C ALA A 12 9.51 7.77 14.27
N GLU A 13 8.42 7.78 15.04
CA GLU A 13 8.28 6.99 16.28
C GLU A 13 8.28 5.49 15.93
N ARG A 14 7.52 5.07 14.92
CA ARG A 14 7.47 3.69 14.45
C ARG A 14 8.86 3.16 14.09
N LEU A 15 9.64 3.94 13.35
CA LEU A 15 10.99 3.55 12.93
C LEU A 15 11.99 3.44 14.10
N ARG A 16 11.75 4.10 15.25
CA ARG A 16 12.65 3.96 16.41
C ARG A 16 12.57 2.58 17.06
N ASP A 17 11.39 1.97 17.05
CA ASP A 17 11.09 0.78 17.85
C ASP A 17 10.97 -0.49 17.00
N ILE A 18 10.94 -0.37 15.67
CA ILE A 18 10.77 -1.51 14.75
C ILE A 18 12.07 -2.30 14.58
N SER A 19 11.97 -3.64 14.57
CA SER A 19 13.11 -4.49 14.23
C SER A 19 13.40 -4.49 12.72
N LYS A 20 14.63 -4.92 12.33
CA LYS A 20 15.00 -5.07 10.92
C LYS A 20 14.03 -6.04 10.20
N GLU A 21 13.76 -7.18 10.82
CA GLU A 21 12.91 -8.24 10.27
C GLU A 21 11.48 -7.75 10.05
N GLU A 22 10.93 -7.04 11.01
CA GLU A 22 9.58 -6.49 10.93
C GLU A 22 9.50 -5.39 9.87
N LEU A 23 10.51 -4.49 9.80
CA LEU A 23 10.55 -3.45 8.77
C LEU A 23 10.71 -4.05 7.37
N THR A 24 11.55 -5.06 7.20
CA THR A 24 11.68 -5.78 5.93
C THR A 24 10.34 -6.38 5.49
N GLY A 25 9.65 -7.08 6.39
CA GLY A 25 8.32 -7.64 6.13
C GLY A 25 7.32 -6.57 5.73
N MET A 26 7.26 -5.46 6.46
CA MET A 26 6.38 -4.32 6.15
C MET A 26 6.65 -3.74 4.75
N LEU A 27 7.91 -3.54 4.37
CA LEU A 27 8.28 -2.99 3.06
C LEU A 27 7.89 -3.92 1.92
N ILE A 28 8.04 -5.24 2.12
CA ILE A 28 7.61 -6.24 1.13
C ILE A 28 6.09 -6.29 1.03
N GLU A 29 5.39 -6.47 2.16
CA GLU A 29 3.95 -6.72 2.18
C GLU A 29 3.14 -5.50 1.74
N ASN A 30 3.52 -4.30 2.20
CA ASN A 30 2.77 -3.08 1.95
C ASN A 30 3.09 -2.42 0.61
N SER A 31 4.27 -2.66 0.04
CA SER A 31 4.68 -1.91 -1.17
C SER A 31 5.47 -2.68 -2.23
N ASP A 32 5.68 -3.98 -2.05
CA ASP A 32 6.49 -4.80 -2.95
C ASP A 32 7.89 -4.17 -3.20
N GLU A 33 8.56 -3.65 -2.14
CA GLU A 33 9.87 -3.01 -2.26
C GLU A 33 10.97 -4.04 -2.55
N PRO A 34 11.67 -3.95 -3.71
CA PRO A 34 12.67 -4.93 -4.09
C PRO A 34 13.97 -4.88 -3.25
N TYR A 35 14.27 -3.74 -2.63
CA TYR A 35 15.45 -3.52 -1.78
C TYR A 35 15.06 -3.42 -0.30
N ALA A 36 14.02 -4.16 0.10
CA ALA A 36 13.44 -4.07 1.44
C ALA A 36 14.46 -4.41 2.53
N GLU A 37 15.29 -5.43 2.33
CA GLU A 37 16.25 -5.87 3.30
C GLU A 37 17.38 -4.84 3.51
N GLU A 38 17.96 -4.36 2.41
CA GLU A 38 19.04 -3.36 2.43
C GLU A 38 18.56 -2.03 3.05
N ILE A 39 17.36 -1.60 2.70
CA ILE A 39 16.78 -0.36 3.24
C ILE A 39 16.43 -0.51 4.72
N ALA A 40 15.83 -1.64 5.13
CA ALA A 40 15.52 -1.91 6.52
C ALA A 40 16.79 -1.96 7.38
N GLU A 41 17.83 -2.62 6.90
CA GLU A 41 19.12 -2.67 7.57
C GLU A 41 19.73 -1.28 7.76
N ALA A 42 19.77 -0.48 6.70
CA ALA A 42 20.35 0.87 6.75
C ALA A 42 19.58 1.79 7.72
N ILE A 43 18.24 1.72 7.73
CA ILE A 43 17.39 2.49 8.65
C ILE A 43 17.66 2.08 10.09
N THR A 44 17.56 0.79 10.39
CA THR A 44 17.70 0.28 11.77
C THR A 44 19.11 0.46 12.30
N GLU A 45 20.14 0.28 11.45
CA GLU A 45 21.53 0.53 11.84
C GLU A 45 21.81 2.01 12.12
N LYS A 46 21.28 2.93 11.31
CA LYS A 46 21.39 4.37 11.56
C LYS A 46 20.79 4.75 12.92
N ILE A 47 19.61 4.23 13.24
CA ILE A 47 18.94 4.49 14.51
C ILE A 47 19.72 3.88 15.67
N ARG A 48 20.19 2.64 15.55
CA ARG A 48 21.01 1.96 16.56
C ARG A 48 22.30 2.72 16.88
N LYS A 49 22.90 3.40 15.90
CA LYS A 49 24.07 4.27 16.07
C LYS A 49 23.75 5.65 16.66
N GLY A 50 22.52 5.89 17.08
CA GLY A 50 22.07 7.16 17.67
C GLY A 50 21.62 8.22 16.64
N GLY A 51 21.56 7.87 15.36
CA GLY A 51 21.00 8.73 14.31
C GLY A 51 19.48 8.84 14.43
N LYS A 52 18.93 9.94 13.89
CA LYS A 52 17.49 10.18 13.87
C LYS A 52 16.99 10.28 12.44
N ILE A 53 15.79 9.74 12.21
CA ILE A 53 15.06 9.87 10.94
C ILE A 53 13.69 10.47 11.27
N GLU A 54 13.62 11.79 11.28
CA GLU A 54 12.43 12.54 11.71
C GLU A 54 11.68 13.20 10.54
N THR A 55 12.33 13.27 9.38
CA THR A 55 11.77 13.93 8.19
C THR A 55 11.75 13.02 6.97
N THR A 56 10.86 13.31 6.04
CA THR A 56 10.82 12.60 4.74
C THR A 56 12.12 12.79 3.94
N THR A 57 12.75 13.96 4.04
CA THR A 57 14.04 14.23 3.41
C THR A 57 15.15 13.37 4.02
N GLY A 58 15.19 13.25 5.36
CA GLY A 58 16.16 12.40 6.04
C GLY A 58 16.00 10.91 5.67
N LEU A 59 14.76 10.44 5.56
CA LEU A 59 14.51 9.07 5.11
C LEU A 59 14.90 8.87 3.64
N HIS A 60 14.57 9.83 2.77
CA HIS A 60 14.98 9.78 1.36
C HIS A 60 16.51 9.70 1.22
N GLN A 61 17.26 10.47 2.01
CA GLN A 61 18.72 10.44 2.02
C GLN A 61 19.26 9.05 2.41
N VAL A 62 18.69 8.40 3.42
CA VAL A 62 19.09 7.02 3.79
C VAL A 62 18.87 6.06 2.62
N ILE A 63 17.73 6.17 1.93
CA ILE A 63 17.44 5.31 0.77
C ILE A 63 18.45 5.58 -0.37
N GLU A 64 18.76 6.85 -0.65
CA GLU A 64 19.74 7.23 -1.67
C GLU A 64 21.13 6.68 -1.37
N GLU A 65 21.60 6.83 -0.15
CA GLU A 65 22.88 6.28 0.32
C GLU A 65 22.90 4.74 0.24
N THR A 66 21.81 4.09 0.63
CA THR A 66 21.66 2.63 0.58
C THR A 66 21.75 2.10 -0.84
N LEU A 67 21.13 2.78 -1.80
CA LEU A 67 21.08 2.36 -3.20
C LEU A 67 22.26 2.87 -4.04
N ALA A 68 23.32 3.36 -3.40
CA ALA A 68 24.51 3.86 -4.11
C ALA A 68 25.23 2.81 -4.96
N PHE A 69 25.02 1.50 -4.69
CA PHE A 69 25.56 0.39 -5.47
C PHE A 69 24.91 0.27 -6.87
N ILE A 70 23.73 0.88 -7.09
CA ILE A 70 23.05 0.86 -8.39
C ILE A 70 23.82 1.77 -9.36
N PRO A 71 24.03 1.34 -10.63
CA PRO A 71 24.68 2.17 -11.63
C PRO A 71 24.05 3.54 -11.77
N GLU A 72 24.84 4.58 -11.90
CA GLU A 72 24.42 5.99 -11.88
C GLU A 72 23.24 6.29 -12.85
N LYS A 73 23.30 5.67 -14.03
CA LYS A 73 22.26 5.82 -15.07
C LYS A 73 20.84 5.42 -14.60
N GLU A 74 20.78 4.43 -13.70
CA GLU A 74 19.50 3.85 -13.21
C GLU A 74 19.16 4.31 -11.79
N ARG A 75 20.16 4.76 -11.04
CA ARG A 75 20.08 5.09 -9.60
C ARG A 75 18.99 6.11 -9.30
N LYS A 76 18.93 7.20 -10.03
CA LYS A 76 17.95 8.28 -9.81
C LYS A 76 16.51 7.75 -9.86
N GLU A 77 16.21 6.91 -10.83
CA GLU A 77 14.87 6.32 -10.96
C GLU A 77 14.61 5.24 -9.90
N ALA A 78 15.61 4.42 -9.56
CA ALA A 78 15.52 3.43 -8.49
C ALA A 78 15.26 4.09 -7.14
N VAL A 79 16.03 5.10 -6.75
CA VAL A 79 15.85 5.88 -5.52
C VAL A 79 14.48 6.52 -5.46
N ARG A 80 14.03 7.13 -6.56
CA ARG A 80 12.68 7.73 -6.63
C ARG A 80 11.58 6.71 -6.38
N LYS A 81 11.66 5.53 -7.02
CA LYS A 81 10.67 4.46 -6.88
C LYS A 81 10.69 3.83 -5.48
N SER A 82 11.88 3.53 -4.95
CA SER A 82 12.00 2.97 -3.60
C SER A 82 11.54 3.96 -2.54
N SER A 83 11.85 5.26 -2.67
CA SER A 83 11.32 6.27 -1.77
C SER A 83 9.79 6.29 -1.76
N GLN A 84 9.15 6.24 -2.93
CA GLN A 84 7.69 6.18 -3.04
C GLN A 84 7.11 4.93 -2.34
N ARG A 85 7.74 3.76 -2.52
CA ARG A 85 7.31 2.50 -1.90
C ARG A 85 7.51 2.50 -0.38
N VAL A 86 8.66 2.97 0.10
CA VAL A 86 8.93 3.09 1.54
C VAL A 86 7.94 4.03 2.21
N PHE A 87 7.67 5.20 1.62
CA PHE A 87 6.66 6.12 2.14
C PHE A 87 5.25 5.52 2.12
N GLN A 88 4.89 4.79 1.06
CA GLN A 88 3.63 4.06 0.99
C GLN A 88 3.54 3.00 2.09
N ALA A 89 4.57 2.19 2.27
CA ALA A 89 4.58 1.13 3.29
C ALA A 89 4.40 1.69 4.70
N LEU A 90 5.14 2.73 5.05
CA LEU A 90 5.02 3.41 6.34
C LEU A 90 3.65 4.08 6.53
N ARG A 91 3.09 4.67 5.48
CA ARG A 91 1.75 5.29 5.55
C ARG A 91 0.68 4.25 5.83
N ILE A 92 0.74 3.12 5.12
CA ILE A 92 -0.18 1.99 5.32
C ILE A 92 -0.10 1.49 6.75
N ASP A 93 1.11 1.28 7.28
CA ASP A 93 1.36 0.77 8.63
C ASP A 93 0.83 1.73 9.70
N VAL A 94 1.26 2.99 9.71
CA VAL A 94 0.88 3.95 10.77
C VAL A 94 -0.60 4.37 10.75
N ASN A 95 -1.32 4.10 9.66
CA ASN A 95 -2.75 4.37 9.53
C ASN A 95 -3.60 3.09 9.57
N ASN A 96 -3.02 1.92 9.71
CA ASN A 96 -3.69 0.61 9.66
C ASN A 96 -4.58 0.47 8.41
N GLU A 97 -4.10 0.94 7.25
CA GLU A 97 -4.94 1.07 6.05
C GLU A 97 -5.47 -0.29 5.57
N PHE A 98 -4.67 -1.36 5.67
CA PHE A 98 -5.08 -2.70 5.24
C PHE A 98 -6.07 -3.35 6.21
N GLU A 99 -5.92 -3.16 7.52
CA GLU A 99 -6.87 -3.66 8.52
C GLU A 99 -8.23 -2.99 8.34
N VAL A 100 -8.25 -1.66 8.14
CA VAL A 100 -9.48 -0.90 7.90
C VAL A 100 -10.15 -1.35 6.61
N LEU A 101 -9.38 -1.55 5.53
CA LEU A 101 -9.91 -2.05 4.27
C LEU A 101 -10.46 -3.47 4.41
N TYR A 102 -9.73 -4.34 5.12
CA TYR A 102 -10.17 -5.71 5.38
C TYR A 102 -11.50 -5.74 6.15
N ASP A 103 -11.61 -4.98 7.23
CA ASP A 103 -12.83 -4.85 8.03
C ASP A 103 -14.02 -4.33 7.22
N PHE A 104 -13.76 -3.34 6.36
CA PHE A 104 -14.77 -2.83 5.44
C PHE A 104 -15.24 -3.91 4.48
N LEU A 105 -14.32 -4.62 3.83
CA LEU A 105 -14.64 -5.67 2.86
C LEU A 105 -15.37 -6.86 3.49
N ASP A 106 -15.06 -7.18 4.75
CA ASP A 106 -15.72 -8.25 5.50
C ASP A 106 -17.18 -7.90 5.82
N LYS A 107 -17.45 -6.67 6.21
CA LYS A 107 -18.79 -6.19 6.56
C LYS A 107 -19.64 -5.82 5.34
N LEU A 108 -19.02 -5.58 4.20
CA LEU A 108 -19.66 -5.04 3.00
C LEU A 108 -20.85 -5.87 2.49
N PRO A 109 -20.81 -7.22 2.41
CA PRO A 109 -21.95 -8.00 1.99
C PRO A 109 -23.19 -7.83 2.88
N GLY A 110 -22.97 -7.62 4.18
CA GLY A 110 -24.05 -7.45 5.16
C GLY A 110 -24.78 -6.11 5.08
N VAL A 111 -24.17 -5.09 4.49
CA VAL A 111 -24.77 -3.75 4.35
C VAL A 111 -25.37 -3.50 2.98
N LEU A 112 -25.04 -4.32 2.00
CA LEU A 112 -25.65 -4.25 0.66
C LEU A 112 -27.01 -4.94 0.66
N LYS A 113 -28.01 -4.27 0.07
CA LYS A 113 -29.31 -4.91 -0.20
C LYS A 113 -29.14 -6.07 -1.19
N PRO A 114 -30.04 -7.07 -1.17
CA PRO A 114 -30.12 -8.08 -2.23
C PRO A 114 -30.09 -7.43 -3.62
N GLY A 115 -29.32 -7.96 -4.56
CA GLY A 115 -29.11 -7.37 -5.89
C GLY A 115 -28.29 -6.07 -5.90
N GLY A 116 -27.89 -5.56 -4.74
CA GLY A 116 -27.11 -4.32 -4.61
C GLY A 116 -25.73 -4.45 -5.26
N LYS A 117 -25.25 -3.38 -5.87
CA LYS A 117 -23.97 -3.32 -6.58
C LYS A 117 -22.95 -2.48 -5.81
N VAL A 118 -21.72 -2.92 -5.81
CA VAL A 118 -20.57 -2.18 -5.27
C VAL A 118 -19.47 -2.10 -6.31
N ALA A 119 -18.83 -0.95 -6.40
CA ALA A 119 -17.59 -0.78 -7.17
C ALA A 119 -16.53 -0.14 -6.28
N ILE A 120 -15.33 -0.70 -6.29
CA ILE A 120 -14.20 -0.23 -5.48
C ILE A 120 -13.07 0.17 -6.39
N LEU A 121 -12.60 1.40 -6.21
CA LEU A 121 -11.40 1.92 -6.84
C LEU A 121 -10.21 1.75 -5.90
N THR A 122 -9.13 1.20 -6.42
CA THR A 122 -7.85 1.06 -5.70
C THR A 122 -6.73 1.73 -6.49
N PHE A 123 -5.70 2.19 -5.80
CA PHE A 123 -4.62 2.98 -6.40
C PHE A 123 -3.27 2.27 -6.39
N HIS A 124 -3.13 1.18 -5.65
CA HIS A 124 -1.93 0.33 -5.66
C HIS A 124 -2.27 -1.16 -5.59
N SER A 125 -1.26 -2.00 -5.84
CA SER A 125 -1.44 -3.45 -5.94
C SER A 125 -1.87 -4.12 -4.64
N GLY A 126 -1.45 -3.61 -3.48
CA GLY A 126 -1.84 -4.15 -2.17
C GLY A 126 -3.33 -4.06 -1.92
N GLU A 127 -3.93 -2.89 -2.13
CA GLU A 127 -5.39 -2.71 -2.02
C GLU A 127 -6.14 -3.60 -3.02
N ASP A 128 -5.71 -3.63 -4.28
CA ASP A 128 -6.36 -4.46 -5.31
C ASP A 128 -6.32 -5.96 -4.97
N ARG A 129 -5.22 -6.44 -4.38
CA ARG A 129 -5.11 -7.84 -3.91
C ARG A 129 -6.15 -8.15 -2.84
N LEU A 130 -6.35 -7.25 -1.86
CA LEU A 130 -7.35 -7.43 -0.80
C LEU A 130 -8.77 -7.45 -1.37
N VAL A 131 -9.13 -6.49 -2.22
CA VAL A 131 -10.46 -6.44 -2.86
C VAL A 131 -10.71 -7.69 -3.71
N LYS A 132 -9.73 -8.08 -4.54
CA LYS A 132 -9.84 -9.28 -5.37
C LYS A 132 -10.05 -10.55 -4.55
N LYS A 133 -9.29 -10.70 -3.46
CA LYS A 133 -9.37 -11.88 -2.57
C LYS A 133 -10.73 -11.93 -1.88
N SER A 134 -11.18 -10.81 -1.30
CA SER A 134 -12.46 -10.70 -0.62
C SER A 134 -13.63 -11.00 -1.58
N PHE A 135 -13.68 -10.37 -2.74
CA PHE A 135 -14.76 -10.59 -3.70
C PHE A 135 -14.83 -12.04 -4.18
N LYS A 136 -13.68 -12.70 -4.41
CA LYS A 136 -13.63 -14.11 -4.76
C LYS A 136 -14.14 -15.01 -3.63
N GLN A 137 -13.76 -14.71 -2.39
CA GLN A 137 -14.20 -15.48 -1.22
C GLN A 137 -15.71 -15.39 -1.06
N TRP A 138 -16.26 -14.17 -1.01
CA TRP A 138 -17.70 -13.96 -0.84
C TRP A 138 -18.55 -14.48 -2.00
N LYS A 139 -17.99 -14.50 -3.23
CA LYS A 139 -18.64 -15.21 -4.34
C LYS A 139 -18.68 -16.72 -4.11
N LYS A 140 -17.57 -17.31 -3.65
CA LYS A 140 -17.51 -18.75 -3.33
C LYS A 140 -18.50 -19.13 -2.22
N GLU A 141 -18.70 -18.24 -1.26
CA GLU A 141 -19.63 -18.43 -0.14
C GLU A 141 -21.08 -18.07 -0.49
N GLY A 142 -21.34 -17.64 -1.74
CA GLY A 142 -22.70 -17.34 -2.22
C GLY A 142 -23.22 -15.96 -1.86
N LEU A 143 -22.45 -15.13 -1.16
CA LEU A 143 -22.87 -13.77 -0.78
C LEU A 143 -22.83 -12.77 -1.94
N TYR A 144 -21.97 -12.99 -2.92
CA TYR A 144 -22.01 -12.28 -4.20
C TYR A 144 -22.42 -13.22 -5.33
N SER A 145 -23.43 -12.82 -6.11
CA SER A 145 -23.89 -13.54 -7.31
C SER A 145 -22.90 -13.37 -8.47
N GLU A 146 -22.35 -12.17 -8.61
CA GLU A 146 -21.39 -11.84 -9.65
C GLU A 146 -20.28 -10.95 -9.12
N ILE A 147 -19.08 -11.08 -9.73
CA ILE A 147 -17.94 -10.20 -9.48
C ILE A 147 -17.21 -9.89 -10.79
N ALA A 148 -16.51 -8.77 -10.84
CA ALA A 148 -15.65 -8.44 -11.98
C ALA A 148 -14.66 -9.58 -12.24
N LYS A 149 -14.72 -10.17 -13.44
CA LYS A 149 -13.81 -11.23 -13.88
C LYS A 149 -12.37 -10.71 -13.92
N ASP A 150 -12.19 -9.54 -14.52
CA ASP A 150 -10.92 -8.86 -14.68
C ASP A 150 -10.97 -7.47 -14.05
N VAL A 151 -9.80 -6.89 -13.77
CA VAL A 151 -9.71 -5.51 -13.30
C VAL A 151 -10.03 -4.54 -14.43
N ILE A 152 -10.85 -3.54 -14.13
CA ILE A 152 -11.13 -2.45 -15.06
C ILE A 152 -10.08 -1.36 -14.86
N ARG A 153 -9.47 -0.95 -15.96
CA ARG A 153 -8.43 0.09 -16.01
C ARG A 153 -8.97 1.38 -16.62
N PRO A 154 -8.43 2.54 -16.27
CA PRO A 154 -8.79 3.80 -16.91
C PRO A 154 -8.41 3.79 -18.40
N SER A 155 -9.15 4.52 -19.21
CA SER A 155 -8.84 4.72 -20.62
C SER A 155 -7.56 5.57 -20.80
N LYS A 156 -6.97 5.53 -21.99
CA LYS A 156 -5.83 6.39 -22.32
C LYS A 156 -6.20 7.87 -22.23
N GLU A 157 -7.42 8.23 -22.63
CA GLU A 157 -7.94 9.59 -22.56
C GLU A 157 -8.07 10.08 -21.11
N GLU A 158 -8.63 9.24 -20.22
CA GLU A 158 -8.73 9.54 -18.80
C GLU A 158 -7.34 9.72 -18.17
N CYS A 159 -6.38 8.85 -18.49
CA CYS A 159 -4.99 8.97 -18.02
C CYS A 159 -4.31 10.24 -18.54
N PHE A 160 -4.67 10.72 -19.71
CA PHE A 160 -4.14 11.97 -20.27
C PHE A 160 -4.71 13.19 -19.53
N ARG A 161 -6.03 13.20 -19.28
CA ARG A 161 -6.70 14.29 -18.53
C ARG A 161 -6.35 14.28 -17.04
N ASN A 162 -6.18 13.10 -16.46
CA ASN A 162 -5.87 12.90 -15.05
C ASN A 162 -4.73 11.88 -14.87
N SER A 163 -3.52 12.38 -14.70
CA SER A 163 -2.34 11.55 -14.54
C SER A 163 -2.40 10.60 -13.31
N ARG A 164 -3.20 10.95 -12.28
CA ARG A 164 -3.42 10.11 -11.09
C ARG A 164 -4.23 8.86 -11.39
N ALA A 165 -5.00 8.85 -12.48
CA ALA A 165 -5.78 7.69 -12.90
C ALA A 165 -4.92 6.50 -13.36
N LYS A 166 -3.67 6.72 -13.77
CA LYS A 166 -2.78 5.69 -14.38
C LYS A 166 -2.64 4.42 -13.54
N CYS A 167 -2.61 4.53 -12.22
CA CYS A 167 -2.47 3.39 -11.30
C CYS A 167 -3.81 2.83 -10.81
N THR A 168 -4.92 3.48 -11.17
CA THR A 168 -6.26 3.10 -10.68
C THR A 168 -6.72 1.77 -11.24
N LYS A 169 -7.32 0.98 -10.38
CA LYS A 169 -7.95 -0.30 -10.69
C LYS A 169 -9.35 -0.30 -10.11
N MET A 170 -10.34 -0.75 -10.88
CA MET A 170 -11.70 -0.89 -10.41
C MET A 170 -12.14 -2.35 -10.45
N ARG A 171 -12.78 -2.79 -9.36
CA ARG A 171 -13.49 -4.07 -9.28
C ARG A 171 -14.90 -3.82 -8.80
N TRP A 172 -15.84 -4.64 -9.24
CA TRP A 172 -17.22 -4.59 -8.82
C TRP A 172 -17.72 -5.97 -8.38
N ALA A 173 -18.77 -5.95 -7.57
CA ALA A 173 -19.53 -7.14 -7.16
C ALA A 173 -21.02 -6.83 -7.07
N ILE A 174 -21.84 -7.86 -7.18
CA ILE A 174 -23.30 -7.80 -7.01
C ILE A 174 -23.67 -8.72 -5.86
N ARG A 175 -24.38 -8.19 -4.87
CA ARG A 175 -24.94 -8.97 -3.75
C ARG A 175 -25.94 -9.99 -4.29
N ALA A 176 -25.89 -11.23 -3.80
CA ALA A 176 -26.89 -12.24 -4.11
C ALA A 176 -28.29 -11.80 -3.68
N GLU A 177 -29.31 -12.34 -4.33
CA GLU A 177 -30.72 -11.99 -4.06
C GLU A 177 -31.23 -12.61 -2.74
N GLU A 178 -30.58 -13.69 -2.29
CA GLU A 178 -30.90 -14.39 -1.04
C GLU A 178 -29.71 -14.36 -0.06
#